data_62c6fefbce0d0cc8ce560a14819d0b58
#
_entry.id   62c6fefbce0d0cc8ce560a14819d0b58
#
_cell.length_a   1.000
_cell.length_b   1.000
_cell.length_c   1.000
_cell.angle_alpha   90.00
_cell.angle_beta   90.00
_cell.angle_gamma   90.00
#
_symmetry.space_group_name_H-M   'P 1'
#
loop_
_entity.id
_entity.type
_entity.pdbx_description
1 polymer ?
#
loop_
_entity_poly.entity_id
_entity_poly.type
_entity_poly.pdbx_seq_one_letter_code
_entity_poly.pdbx_strand_id
1 'polypeptide(L)'
;MLTVRGLTRSFGAVRVVDAVDLDVAEGSVLGIVGPNGAGKTTLLNLLDGVLRADAGRIELGGQDVTSASAAARCRAGMGRTYQTPRPFSGMTVFENVLVGAVHGARRRGGDAQRAAYESLERTALAAQANTLAGDLRLLDRKRLELARALACRPRVLLLDEIGGGLTDAELPELIGVVREVRAAGTAVVWIEHIVHALAEVVDRMLCLASGAVLAVGTPGAVLADPTVREVYLGSQVEGWER
;
A
#
# COMPACT_ATOMS: atom_id res chain seq x y z
N MET A 1 -7.07 -13.53 2.44
CA MET A 1 -5.78 -13.14 3.08
C MET A 1 -5.96 -12.02 4.10
N LEU A 2 -6.52 -10.88 3.74
CA LEU A 2 -6.90 -9.78 4.66
C LEU A 2 -8.41 -9.69 4.72
N THR A 3 -8.98 -9.66 5.92
CA THR A 3 -10.42 -9.50 6.17
C THR A 3 -10.63 -8.37 7.17
N VAL A 4 -11.50 -7.42 6.86
CA VAL A 4 -11.84 -6.29 7.70
C VAL A 4 -13.35 -6.20 7.83
N ARG A 5 -13.86 -6.01 9.05
CA ARG A 5 -15.29 -5.92 9.33
C ARG A 5 -15.59 -4.78 10.27
N GLY A 6 -16.52 -3.91 9.88
CA GLY A 6 -17.04 -2.79 10.66
C GLY A 6 -15.99 -1.81 11.15
N LEU A 7 -14.87 -1.65 10.41
CA LEU A 7 -13.75 -0.84 10.87
C LEU A 7 -14.15 0.62 10.99
N THR A 8 -13.98 1.19 12.19
CA THR A 8 -14.45 2.54 12.49
C THR A 8 -13.38 3.32 13.23
N ARG A 9 -13.24 4.61 12.86
CA ARG A 9 -12.36 5.57 13.53
C ARG A 9 -12.91 6.98 13.49
N SER A 10 -12.94 7.64 14.65
CA SER A 10 -13.33 9.03 14.80
C SER A 10 -12.18 9.87 15.37
N PHE A 11 -12.15 11.14 15.03
CA PHE A 11 -11.30 12.16 15.64
C PHE A 11 -12.21 13.28 16.17
N GLY A 12 -12.38 13.32 17.48
CA GLY A 12 -13.40 14.15 18.12
C GLY A 12 -14.80 13.77 17.63
N ALA A 13 -15.55 14.72 17.10
CA ALA A 13 -16.89 14.50 16.56
C ALA A 13 -16.90 14.00 15.10
N VAL A 14 -15.75 13.98 14.42
CA VAL A 14 -15.67 13.61 13.00
C VAL A 14 -15.35 12.12 12.87
N ARG A 15 -16.25 11.36 12.25
CA ARG A 15 -16.02 9.96 11.89
C ARG A 15 -15.33 9.92 10.53
N VAL A 16 -14.04 9.51 10.53
CA VAL A 16 -13.18 9.53 9.34
C VAL A 16 -13.15 8.19 8.63
N VAL A 17 -13.40 7.10 9.36
CA VAL A 17 -13.64 5.75 8.80
C VAL A 17 -14.87 5.22 9.50
N ASP A 18 -15.90 4.84 8.73
CA ASP A 18 -17.21 4.48 9.24
C ASP A 18 -17.63 3.08 8.75
N ALA A 19 -17.59 2.12 9.66
CA ALA A 19 -18.05 0.74 9.45
C ALA A 19 -17.54 0.11 8.14
N VAL A 20 -16.26 0.31 7.79
CA VAL A 20 -15.68 -0.18 6.54
C VAL A 20 -15.46 -1.68 6.59
N ASP A 21 -16.00 -2.38 5.59
CA ASP A 21 -15.77 -3.78 5.29
C ASP A 21 -14.93 -3.92 4.03
N LEU A 22 -13.90 -4.79 4.06
CA LEU A 22 -13.16 -5.18 2.86
C LEU A 22 -12.54 -6.57 3.00
N ASP A 23 -12.36 -7.23 1.87
CA ASP A 23 -11.67 -8.50 1.74
C ASP A 23 -10.64 -8.43 0.61
N VAL A 24 -9.43 -8.95 0.88
CA VAL A 24 -8.38 -9.10 -0.12
C VAL A 24 -7.90 -10.54 -0.12
N ALA A 25 -8.07 -11.22 -1.23
CA ALA A 25 -7.60 -12.60 -1.39
C ALA A 25 -6.08 -12.65 -1.56
N GLU A 26 -5.49 -13.82 -1.39
CA GLU A 26 -4.08 -14.07 -1.71
C GLU A 26 -3.83 -13.85 -3.21
N GLY A 27 -2.74 -13.18 -3.55
CA GLY A 27 -2.40 -12.90 -4.94
C GLY A 27 -3.40 -11.99 -5.66
N SER A 28 -4.23 -11.22 -4.93
CA SER A 28 -5.14 -10.25 -5.52
C SER A 28 -4.78 -8.82 -5.14
N VAL A 29 -5.23 -7.87 -5.97
CA VAL A 29 -5.02 -6.43 -5.78
C VAL A 29 -6.36 -5.75 -5.58
N LEU A 30 -6.54 -5.10 -4.43
CA LEU A 30 -7.67 -4.20 -4.16
C LEU A 30 -7.20 -2.76 -4.32
N GLY A 31 -7.74 -2.05 -5.31
CA GLY A 31 -7.56 -0.61 -5.46
C GLY A 31 -8.52 0.16 -4.55
N ILE A 32 -8.05 1.19 -3.89
CA ILE A 32 -8.88 2.11 -3.11
C ILE A 32 -8.77 3.49 -3.72
N VAL A 33 -9.91 4.02 -4.14
CA VAL A 33 -10.06 5.35 -4.72
C VAL A 33 -11.02 6.19 -3.88
N GLY A 34 -11.04 7.49 -4.11
CA GLY A 34 -11.94 8.41 -3.40
C GLY A 34 -11.36 9.83 -3.35
N PRO A 35 -12.17 10.85 -3.12
CA PRO A 35 -11.71 12.24 -3.05
C PRO A 35 -10.73 12.48 -1.91
N ASN A 36 -10.10 13.66 -1.92
CA ASN A 36 -9.28 14.10 -0.79
C ASN A 36 -10.14 14.23 0.47
N GLY A 37 -9.62 13.77 1.60
CA GLY A 37 -10.36 13.74 2.85
C GLY A 37 -11.35 12.57 3.01
N ALA A 38 -11.47 11.67 2.04
CA ALA A 38 -12.35 10.50 2.12
C ALA A 38 -11.99 9.48 3.22
N GLY A 39 -10.80 9.58 3.84
CA GLY A 39 -10.36 8.66 4.89
C GLY A 39 -9.37 7.58 4.43
N LYS A 40 -8.92 7.59 3.18
CA LYS A 40 -8.06 6.55 2.59
C LYS A 40 -6.77 6.29 3.39
N THR A 41 -5.97 7.33 3.64
CA THR A 41 -4.73 7.20 4.43
C THR A 41 -5.01 6.80 5.88
N THR A 42 -6.13 7.26 6.46
CA THR A 42 -6.58 6.83 7.79
C THR A 42 -6.89 5.33 7.78
N LEU A 43 -7.58 4.83 6.75
CA LEU A 43 -7.86 3.41 6.59
C LEU A 43 -6.54 2.60 6.54
N LEU A 44 -5.54 3.01 5.73
CA LEU A 44 -4.24 2.32 5.74
C LEU A 44 -3.53 2.39 7.11
N ASN A 45 -3.62 3.53 7.82
CA ASN A 45 -3.06 3.67 9.16
C ASN A 45 -3.74 2.76 10.20
N LEU A 46 -5.01 2.44 10.00
CA LEU A 46 -5.74 1.46 10.80
C LEU A 46 -5.32 0.03 10.44
N LEU A 47 -5.13 -0.27 9.16
CA LEU A 47 -4.72 -1.59 8.68
C LEU A 47 -3.31 -1.94 9.15
N ASP A 48 -2.35 -1.01 9.08
CA ASP A 48 -0.96 -1.27 9.50
C ASP A 48 -0.75 -1.17 11.02
N GLY A 49 -1.74 -0.66 11.77
CA GLY A 49 -1.68 -0.54 13.23
C GLY A 49 -0.93 0.68 13.75
N VAL A 50 -0.66 1.68 12.91
CA VAL A 50 -0.21 3.03 13.32
C VAL A 50 -1.31 3.75 14.08
N LEU A 51 -2.57 3.56 13.66
CA LEU A 51 -3.75 4.02 14.38
C LEU A 51 -4.52 2.82 14.95
N ARG A 52 -5.16 3.02 16.11
CA ARG A 52 -6.09 2.06 16.67
C ARG A 52 -7.50 2.36 16.18
N ALA A 53 -8.25 1.32 15.85
CA ALA A 53 -9.67 1.42 15.55
C ALA A 53 -10.46 1.67 16.84
N ASP A 54 -11.58 2.40 16.72
CA ASP A 54 -12.55 2.56 17.79
C ASP A 54 -13.51 1.36 17.86
N ALA A 55 -13.81 0.76 16.68
CA ALA A 55 -14.60 -0.46 16.53
C ALA A 55 -14.18 -1.24 15.29
N GLY A 56 -14.70 -2.47 15.18
CA GLY A 56 -14.44 -3.35 14.07
C GLY A 56 -13.31 -4.35 14.31
N ARG A 57 -13.01 -5.15 13.27
CA ARG A 57 -12.05 -6.25 13.36
C ARG A 57 -11.18 -6.32 12.11
N ILE A 58 -9.90 -6.66 12.30
CA ILE A 58 -8.91 -6.87 11.24
C ILE A 58 -8.30 -8.25 11.43
N GLU A 59 -8.42 -9.11 10.41
CA GLU A 59 -7.81 -10.43 10.37
C GLU A 59 -6.79 -10.53 9.25
N LEU A 60 -5.61 -11.05 9.56
CA LEU A 60 -4.53 -11.33 8.63
C LEU A 60 -4.28 -12.85 8.57
N GLY A 61 -4.65 -13.49 7.45
CA GLY A 61 -4.53 -14.93 7.31
C GLY A 61 -5.29 -15.73 8.35
N GLY A 62 -6.48 -15.25 8.77
CA GLY A 62 -7.31 -15.86 9.80
C GLY A 62 -6.90 -15.53 11.24
N GLN A 63 -5.81 -14.80 11.44
CA GLN A 63 -5.38 -14.33 12.75
C GLN A 63 -5.93 -12.93 13.03
N ASP A 64 -6.58 -12.72 14.15
CA ASP A 64 -7.00 -11.40 14.62
C ASP A 64 -5.78 -10.54 14.98
N VAL A 65 -5.64 -9.42 14.30
CA VAL A 65 -4.55 -8.44 14.51
C VAL A 65 -5.07 -7.08 14.93
N THR A 66 -6.36 -6.97 15.27
CA THR A 66 -7.05 -5.70 15.54
C THR A 66 -6.35 -4.85 16.62
N SER A 67 -5.91 -5.47 17.69
CA SER A 67 -5.21 -4.78 18.79
C SER A 67 -3.68 -4.81 18.68
N ALA A 68 -3.14 -5.50 17.64
CA ALA A 68 -1.70 -5.64 17.45
C ALA A 68 -1.05 -4.31 17.05
N SER A 69 0.14 -4.03 17.56
CA SER A 69 0.94 -2.87 17.16
C SER A 69 1.43 -2.99 15.70
N ALA A 70 1.79 -1.88 15.06
CA ALA A 70 2.34 -1.86 13.72
C ALA A 70 3.54 -2.81 13.56
N ALA A 71 4.45 -2.84 14.54
CA ALA A 71 5.58 -3.76 14.54
C ALA A 71 5.15 -5.24 14.62
N ALA A 72 4.09 -5.55 15.36
CA ALA A 72 3.54 -6.91 15.44
C ALA A 72 2.85 -7.30 14.11
N ARG A 73 2.08 -6.40 13.50
CA ARG A 73 1.45 -6.63 12.19
C ARG A 73 2.48 -6.78 11.07
N CYS A 74 3.55 -5.97 11.08
CA CYS A 74 4.66 -6.13 10.15
C CYS A 74 5.26 -7.56 10.26
N ARG A 75 5.54 -8.02 11.47
CA ARG A 75 6.05 -9.39 11.70
C ARG A 75 5.05 -10.49 11.38
N ALA A 76 3.76 -10.20 11.41
CA ALA A 76 2.70 -11.11 10.96
C ALA A 76 2.55 -11.15 9.43
N GLY A 77 3.26 -10.28 8.71
CA GLY A 77 3.28 -10.25 7.26
C GLY A 77 2.52 -9.09 6.63
N MET A 78 2.37 -7.94 7.31
CA MET A 78 1.81 -6.73 6.73
C MET A 78 2.93 -5.75 6.41
N GLY A 79 3.24 -5.55 5.12
CA GLY A 79 4.19 -4.55 4.64
C GLY A 79 3.48 -3.25 4.25
N ARG A 80 4.18 -2.12 4.33
CA ARG A 80 3.64 -0.82 3.90
C ARG A 80 4.70 0.05 3.24
N THR A 81 4.30 0.80 2.21
CA THR A 81 5.01 1.97 1.70
C THR A 81 4.31 3.25 2.15
N TYR A 82 5.02 4.37 2.10
CA TYR A 82 4.47 5.68 2.44
C TYR A 82 4.45 6.58 1.20
N GLN A 83 3.44 7.44 1.10
CA GLN A 83 3.29 8.43 0.02
C GLN A 83 4.58 9.24 -0.17
N THR A 84 5.11 9.79 0.91
CA THR A 84 6.44 10.44 0.93
C THR A 84 7.46 9.44 1.40
N PRO A 85 8.44 9.05 0.55
CA PRO A 85 9.49 8.12 0.95
C PRO A 85 10.27 8.61 2.18
N ARG A 86 10.52 7.70 3.13
CA ARG A 86 11.24 7.98 4.39
C ARG A 86 12.45 7.06 4.55
N PRO A 87 13.46 7.18 3.70
CA PRO A 87 14.67 6.38 3.84
C PRO A 87 15.50 6.85 5.03
N PHE A 88 16.31 5.96 5.56
CA PHE A 88 17.43 6.33 6.44
C PHE A 88 18.54 6.95 5.57
N SER A 89 18.52 8.28 5.42
CA SER A 89 19.32 8.99 4.42
C SER A 89 20.84 8.81 4.58
N GLY A 90 21.31 8.59 5.82
CA GLY A 90 22.73 8.34 6.13
C GLY A 90 23.16 6.88 5.98
N MET A 91 22.25 5.98 5.55
CA MET A 91 22.53 4.57 5.28
C MET A 91 22.52 4.34 3.76
N THR A 92 23.24 3.32 3.32
CA THR A 92 23.19 2.87 1.93
C THR A 92 21.81 2.29 1.58
N VAL A 93 21.53 2.18 0.29
CA VAL A 93 20.32 1.52 -0.23
C VAL A 93 20.22 0.09 0.31
N PHE A 94 21.33 -0.67 0.30
CA PHE A 94 21.36 -2.03 0.84
C PHE A 94 21.06 -2.07 2.34
N GLU A 95 21.70 -1.22 3.14
CA GLU A 95 21.46 -1.17 4.59
C GLU A 95 20.01 -0.81 4.94
N ASN A 96 19.40 0.11 4.18
CA ASN A 96 17.97 0.43 4.33
C ASN A 96 17.08 -0.80 4.16
N VAL A 97 17.33 -1.62 3.14
CA VAL A 97 16.54 -2.83 2.86
C VAL A 97 16.85 -3.93 3.87
N LEU A 98 18.11 -4.03 4.30
CA LEU A 98 18.54 -4.99 5.33
C LEU A 98 17.80 -4.79 6.66
N VAL A 99 17.47 -3.54 7.03
CA VAL A 99 16.62 -3.25 8.21
C VAL A 99 15.28 -3.98 8.12
N GLY A 100 14.63 -3.98 6.94
CA GLY A 100 13.38 -4.69 6.70
C GLY A 100 13.53 -6.22 6.87
N ALA A 101 14.59 -6.79 6.30
CA ALA A 101 14.87 -8.22 6.39
C ALA A 101 15.15 -8.66 7.84
N VAL A 102 15.92 -7.88 8.60
CA VAL A 102 16.31 -8.22 9.98
C VAL A 102 15.14 -8.04 10.95
N HIS A 103 14.47 -6.88 10.91
CA HIS A 103 13.47 -6.52 11.93
C HIS A 103 12.04 -6.90 11.54
N GLY A 104 11.70 -6.84 10.26
CA GLY A 104 10.40 -7.24 9.71
C GLY A 104 10.29 -8.75 9.58
N ALA A 105 11.13 -9.36 8.74
CA ALA A 105 11.12 -10.80 8.49
C ALA A 105 11.89 -11.63 9.55
N ARG A 106 12.52 -11.01 10.55
CA ARG A 106 13.31 -11.66 11.61
C ARG A 106 14.45 -12.55 11.09
N ARG A 107 15.02 -12.22 9.94
CA ARG A 107 16.15 -12.95 9.37
C ARG A 107 17.46 -12.54 10.02
N ARG A 108 18.48 -13.40 9.91
CA ARG A 108 19.80 -13.15 10.51
C ARG A 108 20.90 -13.51 9.54
N GLY A 109 22.07 -12.87 9.69
CA GLY A 109 23.29 -13.19 8.94
C GLY A 109 23.07 -13.21 7.42
N GLY A 110 23.62 -14.20 6.75
CA GLY A 110 23.55 -14.35 5.28
C GLY A 110 22.13 -14.44 4.72
N ASP A 111 21.15 -14.97 5.47
CA ASP A 111 19.77 -15.03 5.01
C ASP A 111 19.11 -13.64 4.96
N ALA A 112 19.45 -12.75 5.90
CA ALA A 112 18.97 -11.38 5.87
C ALA A 112 19.59 -10.61 4.69
N GLN A 113 20.89 -10.79 4.46
CA GLN A 113 21.61 -10.16 3.34
C GLN A 113 21.05 -10.62 2.00
N ARG A 114 20.83 -11.93 1.82
CA ARG A 114 20.23 -12.48 0.61
C ARG A 114 18.84 -11.92 0.36
N ALA A 115 17.97 -11.90 1.36
CA ALA A 115 16.62 -11.35 1.24
C ALA A 115 16.62 -9.86 0.91
N ALA A 116 17.56 -9.09 1.46
CA ALA A 116 17.72 -7.68 1.13
C ALA A 116 18.14 -7.52 -0.34
N TYR A 117 19.12 -8.29 -0.79
CA TYR A 117 19.61 -8.22 -2.17
C TYR A 117 18.53 -8.65 -3.19
N GLU A 118 17.83 -9.75 -2.96
CA GLU A 118 16.68 -10.19 -3.77
C GLU A 118 15.61 -9.08 -3.89
N SER A 119 15.36 -8.35 -2.80
CA SER A 119 14.41 -7.25 -2.82
C SER A 119 14.90 -6.06 -3.65
N LEU A 120 16.22 -5.78 -3.65
CA LEU A 120 16.84 -4.76 -4.50
C LEU A 120 16.80 -5.15 -5.98
N GLU A 121 17.02 -6.42 -6.32
CA GLU A 121 16.90 -6.90 -7.69
C GLU A 121 15.48 -6.72 -8.23
N ARG A 122 14.47 -7.14 -7.46
CA ARG A 122 13.05 -7.00 -7.83
C ARG A 122 12.61 -5.56 -8.03
N THR A 123 13.28 -4.60 -7.38
CA THR A 123 12.95 -3.17 -7.49
C THR A 123 13.95 -2.40 -8.38
N ALA A 124 14.81 -3.10 -9.13
CA ALA A 124 15.84 -2.54 -10.01
C ALA A 124 16.82 -1.58 -9.30
N LEU A 125 17.14 -1.85 -8.02
CA LEU A 125 18.06 -1.04 -7.21
C LEU A 125 19.39 -1.74 -6.91
N ALA A 126 19.61 -2.95 -7.38
CA ALA A 126 20.83 -3.73 -7.07
C ALA A 126 22.13 -3.00 -7.47
N ALA A 127 22.13 -2.31 -8.62
CA ALA A 127 23.28 -1.52 -9.06
C ALA A 127 23.60 -0.32 -8.15
N GLN A 128 22.62 0.16 -7.38
CA GLN A 128 22.74 1.30 -6.46
C GLN A 128 22.88 0.86 -5.00
N ALA A 129 23.12 -0.43 -4.72
CA ALA A 129 23.15 -1.00 -3.37
C ALA A 129 24.05 -0.23 -2.40
N ASN A 130 25.20 0.28 -2.86
CA ASN A 130 26.18 1.02 -2.06
C ASN A 130 25.99 2.55 -2.09
N THR A 131 25.00 3.07 -2.81
CA THR A 131 24.68 4.50 -2.85
C THR A 131 23.99 4.91 -1.54
N LEU A 132 24.27 6.11 -1.03
CA LEU A 132 23.52 6.64 0.11
C LEU A 132 22.08 6.92 -0.30
N ALA A 133 21.14 6.51 0.53
CA ALA A 133 19.72 6.67 0.23
C ALA A 133 19.29 8.14 0.14
N GLY A 134 20.04 9.04 0.79
CA GLY A 134 19.84 10.49 0.68
C GLY A 134 20.11 11.05 -0.72
N ASP A 135 20.95 10.40 -1.53
CA ASP A 135 21.36 10.85 -2.86
C ASP A 135 20.45 10.32 -3.99
N LEU A 136 19.50 9.45 -3.66
CA LEU A 136 18.59 8.88 -4.64
C LEU A 136 17.61 9.90 -5.23
N ARG A 137 17.29 9.75 -6.51
CA ARG A 137 16.19 10.45 -7.19
C ARG A 137 14.83 9.94 -6.70
N LEU A 138 13.75 10.65 -7.02
CA LEU A 138 12.40 10.34 -6.52
C LEU A 138 11.96 8.91 -6.84
N LEU A 139 12.07 8.48 -8.10
CA LEU A 139 11.72 7.12 -8.52
C LEU A 139 12.48 6.07 -7.69
N ASP A 140 13.80 6.25 -7.54
CA ASP A 140 14.63 5.29 -6.81
C ASP A 140 14.33 5.31 -5.31
N ARG A 141 13.94 6.45 -4.73
CA ARG A 141 13.43 6.52 -3.35
C ARG A 141 12.12 5.73 -3.19
N LYS A 142 11.21 5.80 -4.16
CA LYS A 142 9.96 5.01 -4.16
C LYS A 142 10.22 3.52 -4.32
N ARG A 143 11.15 3.16 -5.21
CA ARG A 143 11.63 1.78 -5.34
C ARG A 143 12.27 1.28 -4.03
N LEU A 144 13.02 2.12 -3.33
CA LEU A 144 13.62 1.77 -2.05
C LEU A 144 12.57 1.54 -0.96
N GLU A 145 11.52 2.38 -0.89
CA GLU A 145 10.39 2.13 0.03
C GLU A 145 9.74 0.77 -0.25
N LEU A 146 9.52 0.46 -1.53
CA LEU A 146 8.97 -0.83 -1.94
C LEU A 146 9.91 -1.99 -1.60
N ALA A 147 11.23 -1.86 -1.88
CA ALA A 147 12.24 -2.86 -1.52
C ALA A 147 12.27 -3.15 -0.01
N ARG A 148 12.19 -2.10 0.82
CA ARG A 148 12.13 -2.22 2.29
C ARG A 148 10.90 -2.98 2.75
N ALA A 149 9.73 -2.69 2.15
CA ALA A 149 8.49 -3.40 2.45
C ALA A 149 8.56 -4.87 2.02
N LEU A 150 9.12 -5.15 0.83
CA LEU A 150 9.28 -6.52 0.30
C LEU A 150 10.26 -7.35 1.13
N ALA A 151 11.35 -6.75 1.64
CA ALA A 151 12.31 -7.43 2.49
C ALA A 151 11.70 -7.95 3.80
N CYS A 152 10.57 -7.36 4.25
CA CYS A 152 9.79 -7.87 5.37
C CYS A 152 9.03 -9.16 5.03
N ARG A 153 9.02 -9.62 3.77
CA ARG A 153 8.23 -10.76 3.25
C ARG A 153 6.74 -10.64 3.55
N PRO A 154 6.10 -9.59 3.04
CA PRO A 154 4.71 -9.35 3.34
C PRO A 154 3.80 -10.42 2.69
N ARG A 155 2.77 -10.82 3.42
CA ARG A 155 1.61 -11.56 2.91
C ARG A 155 0.56 -10.58 2.36
N VAL A 156 0.52 -9.38 2.94
CA VAL A 156 -0.28 -8.24 2.49
C VAL A 156 0.63 -7.02 2.38
N LEU A 157 0.60 -6.35 1.23
CA LEU A 157 1.35 -5.13 0.96
C LEU A 157 0.37 -3.96 0.83
N LEU A 158 0.56 -2.93 1.64
CA LEU A 158 -0.21 -1.68 1.61
C LEU A 158 0.59 -0.63 0.86
N LEU A 159 0.05 -0.12 -0.24
CA LEU A 159 0.67 0.90 -1.09
C LEU A 159 -0.10 2.21 -0.98
N ASP A 160 0.59 3.28 -0.58
CA ASP A 160 0.01 4.60 -0.36
C ASP A 160 0.55 5.57 -1.41
N GLU A 161 -0.21 5.80 -2.49
CA GLU A 161 0.06 6.78 -3.56
C GLU A 161 1.51 6.71 -4.09
N ILE A 162 1.96 5.49 -4.39
CA ILE A 162 3.34 5.28 -4.83
C ILE A 162 3.63 5.86 -6.23
N GLY A 163 2.61 6.06 -7.07
CA GLY A 163 2.72 6.69 -8.40
C GLY A 163 2.86 8.21 -8.34
N GLY A 164 2.49 8.87 -7.23
CA GLY A 164 2.48 10.32 -7.14
C GLY A 164 3.85 10.96 -7.43
N GLY A 165 3.88 11.95 -8.33
CA GLY A 165 5.10 12.68 -8.73
C GLY A 165 6.04 11.92 -9.68
N LEU A 166 5.65 10.74 -10.16
CA LEU A 166 6.34 10.03 -11.24
C LEU A 166 5.83 10.50 -12.59
N THR A 167 6.68 10.41 -13.60
CA THR A 167 6.33 10.65 -15.00
C THR A 167 5.57 9.43 -15.57
N ASP A 168 4.88 9.64 -16.70
CA ASP A 168 4.18 8.56 -17.44
C ASP A 168 5.13 7.44 -17.89
N ALA A 169 6.42 7.73 -18.07
CA ALA A 169 7.43 6.73 -18.41
C ALA A 169 7.90 5.92 -17.19
N GLU A 170 7.90 6.51 -16.00
CA GLU A 170 8.38 5.88 -14.76
C GLU A 170 7.31 5.02 -14.09
N LEU A 171 6.03 5.41 -14.21
CA LEU A 171 4.92 4.71 -13.58
C LEU A 171 4.79 3.24 -14.00
N PRO A 172 4.91 2.87 -15.30
CA PRO A 172 4.86 1.47 -15.74
C PRO A 172 5.92 0.57 -15.11
N GLU A 173 7.11 1.11 -14.82
CA GLU A 173 8.18 0.34 -14.17
C GLU A 173 7.78 -0.08 -12.76
N LEU A 174 7.19 0.85 -12.00
CA LEU A 174 6.70 0.58 -10.65
C LEU A 174 5.50 -0.39 -10.65
N ILE A 175 4.59 -0.23 -11.62
CA ILE A 175 3.47 -1.15 -11.87
C ILE A 175 3.99 -2.57 -12.15
N GLY A 176 5.05 -2.71 -12.93
CA GLY A 176 5.70 -3.99 -13.21
C GLY A 176 6.10 -4.73 -11.93
N VAL A 177 6.72 -4.03 -10.97
CA VAL A 177 7.08 -4.61 -9.67
C VAL A 177 5.85 -5.06 -8.89
N VAL A 178 4.77 -4.28 -8.89
CA VAL A 178 3.51 -4.65 -8.19
C VAL A 178 2.91 -5.92 -8.82
N ARG A 179 2.93 -6.06 -10.15
CA ARG A 179 2.47 -7.27 -10.86
C ARG A 179 3.28 -8.51 -10.47
N GLU A 180 4.61 -8.39 -10.36
CA GLU A 180 5.47 -9.48 -9.89
C GLU A 180 5.19 -9.87 -8.43
N VAL A 181 4.97 -8.89 -7.56
CA VAL A 181 4.62 -9.09 -6.15
C VAL A 181 3.30 -9.85 -6.03
N ARG A 182 2.29 -9.44 -6.81
CA ARG A 182 1.00 -10.14 -6.92
C ARG A 182 1.18 -11.57 -7.42
N ALA A 183 1.93 -11.77 -8.51
CA ALA A 183 2.18 -13.09 -9.10
C ALA A 183 2.88 -14.04 -8.13
N ALA A 184 3.67 -13.51 -7.18
CA ALA A 184 4.30 -14.27 -6.09
C ALA A 184 3.33 -14.61 -4.94
N GLY A 185 2.03 -14.28 -5.06
CA GLY A 185 0.99 -14.62 -4.09
C GLY A 185 0.73 -13.55 -3.02
N THR A 186 1.46 -12.42 -3.01
CA THR A 186 1.21 -11.34 -2.06
C THR A 186 -0.11 -10.65 -2.39
N ALA A 187 -0.99 -10.49 -1.40
CA ALA A 187 -2.17 -9.64 -1.51
C ALA A 187 -1.76 -8.17 -1.47
N VAL A 188 -2.40 -7.31 -2.26
CA VAL A 188 -2.06 -5.89 -2.32
C VAL A 188 -3.30 -5.04 -2.05
N VAL A 189 -3.17 -4.03 -1.20
CA VAL A 189 -4.13 -2.92 -1.06
C VAL A 189 -3.42 -1.67 -1.57
N TRP A 190 -3.97 -1.04 -2.60
CA TRP A 190 -3.31 0.07 -3.27
C TRP A 190 -4.21 1.31 -3.34
N ILE A 191 -3.78 2.39 -2.69
CA ILE A 191 -4.40 3.71 -2.83
C ILE A 191 -3.67 4.48 -3.92
N GLU A 192 -4.42 5.01 -4.89
CA GLU A 192 -3.89 5.87 -5.95
C GLU A 192 -4.90 6.95 -6.36
N HIS A 193 -4.35 8.05 -6.88
CA HIS A 193 -5.13 9.10 -7.54
C HIS A 193 -5.16 8.90 -9.06
N ILE A 194 -4.17 8.20 -9.62
CA ILE A 194 -4.06 7.92 -11.06
C ILE A 194 -4.95 6.71 -11.36
N VAL A 195 -6.26 6.97 -11.52
CA VAL A 195 -7.29 5.93 -11.58
C VAL A 195 -7.10 4.97 -12.75
N HIS A 196 -6.67 5.47 -13.93
CA HIS A 196 -6.43 4.63 -15.09
C HIS A 196 -5.29 3.62 -14.86
N ALA A 197 -4.16 4.08 -14.29
CA ALA A 197 -3.05 3.21 -13.96
C ALA A 197 -3.43 2.14 -12.92
N LEU A 198 -4.24 2.51 -11.93
CA LEU A 198 -4.76 1.59 -10.94
C LEU A 198 -5.68 0.54 -11.60
N ALA A 199 -6.60 0.96 -12.48
CA ALA A 199 -7.57 0.10 -13.13
C ALA A 199 -6.93 -1.02 -13.99
N GLU A 200 -5.71 -0.82 -14.49
CA GLU A 200 -4.97 -1.83 -15.26
C GLU A 200 -4.41 -3.00 -14.41
N VAL A 201 -4.32 -2.82 -13.09
CA VAL A 201 -3.60 -3.75 -12.22
C VAL A 201 -4.51 -4.41 -11.20
N VAL A 202 -5.58 -3.72 -10.79
CA VAL A 202 -6.44 -4.18 -9.69
C VAL A 202 -7.51 -5.17 -10.16
N ASP A 203 -7.77 -6.18 -9.34
CA ASP A 203 -8.86 -7.13 -9.56
C ASP A 203 -10.20 -6.55 -9.13
N ARG A 204 -10.17 -5.78 -8.04
CA ARG A 204 -11.34 -5.10 -7.47
C ARG A 204 -10.97 -3.69 -7.07
N MET A 205 -11.96 -2.82 -7.14
CA MET A 205 -11.86 -1.43 -6.73
C MET A 205 -12.89 -1.12 -5.65
N LEU A 206 -12.50 -0.32 -4.66
CA LEU A 206 -13.34 0.20 -3.60
C LEU A 206 -13.28 1.72 -3.67
N CYS A 207 -14.43 2.37 -3.80
CA CYS A 207 -14.55 3.82 -3.68
C CYS A 207 -14.93 4.18 -2.25
N LEU A 208 -14.09 5.00 -1.60
CA LEU A 208 -14.32 5.54 -0.26
C LEU A 208 -14.74 7.00 -0.38
N ALA A 209 -15.84 7.37 0.27
CA ALA A 209 -16.31 8.76 0.34
C ALA A 209 -16.81 9.06 1.75
N SER A 210 -16.43 10.21 2.30
CA SER A 210 -16.83 10.65 3.65
C SER A 210 -16.67 9.56 4.73
N GLY A 211 -15.62 8.76 4.62
CA GLY A 211 -15.32 7.69 5.57
C GLY A 211 -16.03 6.36 5.33
N ALA A 212 -17.01 6.29 4.44
CA ALA A 212 -17.79 5.09 4.16
C ALA A 212 -17.49 4.50 2.77
N VAL A 213 -17.75 3.21 2.60
CA VAL A 213 -17.66 2.53 1.30
C VAL A 213 -18.85 2.95 0.45
N LEU A 214 -18.58 3.66 -0.66
CA LEU A 214 -19.60 4.11 -1.60
C LEU A 214 -19.93 3.02 -2.62
N ALA A 215 -18.90 2.37 -3.17
CA ALA A 215 -19.05 1.30 -4.14
C ALA A 215 -17.87 0.33 -4.04
N VAL A 216 -18.10 -0.95 -4.39
CA VAL A 216 -17.07 -1.97 -4.50
C VAL A 216 -17.42 -2.94 -5.62
N GLY A 217 -16.45 -3.23 -6.50
CA GLY A 217 -16.70 -4.11 -7.65
C GLY A 217 -15.48 -4.26 -8.54
N THR A 218 -15.70 -4.63 -9.80
CA THR A 218 -14.65 -4.52 -10.83
C THR A 218 -14.34 -3.05 -11.09
N PRO A 219 -13.11 -2.70 -11.53
CA PRO A 219 -12.76 -1.31 -11.83
C PRO A 219 -13.80 -0.62 -12.73
N GLY A 220 -14.17 -1.26 -13.85
CA GLY A 220 -15.15 -0.71 -14.77
C GLY A 220 -16.53 -0.47 -14.15
N ALA A 221 -17.00 -1.37 -13.27
CA ALA A 221 -18.29 -1.21 -12.60
C ALA A 221 -18.27 -0.03 -11.62
N VAL A 222 -17.21 0.11 -10.81
CA VAL A 222 -17.06 1.21 -9.85
C VAL A 222 -16.93 2.54 -10.57
N LEU A 223 -16.15 2.61 -11.64
CA LEU A 223 -15.95 3.84 -12.42
C LEU A 223 -17.20 4.24 -13.25
N ALA A 224 -18.08 3.29 -13.56
CA ALA A 224 -19.34 3.56 -14.24
C ALA A 224 -20.47 3.98 -13.27
N ASP A 225 -20.31 3.77 -11.96
CA ASP A 225 -21.33 4.10 -10.96
C ASP A 225 -21.64 5.61 -10.95
N PRO A 226 -22.92 6.00 -11.11
CA PRO A 226 -23.30 7.42 -11.14
C PRO A 226 -22.94 8.18 -9.87
N THR A 227 -23.05 7.54 -8.70
CA THR A 227 -22.75 8.17 -7.40
C THR A 227 -21.24 8.37 -7.24
N VAL A 228 -20.42 7.41 -7.73
CA VAL A 228 -18.96 7.55 -7.76
C VAL A 228 -18.56 8.70 -8.67
N ARG A 229 -19.16 8.79 -9.86
CA ARG A 229 -18.91 9.90 -10.80
C ARG A 229 -19.26 11.25 -10.20
N GLU A 230 -20.42 11.38 -9.56
CA GLU A 230 -20.84 12.62 -8.93
C GLU A 230 -19.85 13.09 -7.85
N VAL A 231 -19.39 12.19 -6.99
CA VAL A 231 -18.41 12.48 -5.94
C VAL A 231 -17.06 12.91 -6.53
N TYR A 232 -16.64 12.33 -7.66
CA TYR A 232 -15.40 12.71 -8.34
C TYR A 232 -15.54 14.00 -9.16
N LEU A 233 -16.61 14.20 -9.94
CA LEU A 233 -16.84 15.40 -10.74
C LEU A 233 -17.00 16.64 -9.86
N GLY A 234 -17.59 16.51 -8.67
CA GLY A 234 -17.63 17.59 -7.68
C GLY A 234 -16.27 17.96 -7.09
N SER A 235 -15.24 17.14 -7.28
CA SER A 235 -13.88 17.32 -6.72
C SER A 235 -12.80 17.69 -7.74
N GLN A 236 -13.16 18.04 -9.02
CA GLN A 236 -12.21 18.35 -10.12
C GLN A 236 -11.09 17.30 -10.24
N VAL A 237 -11.40 16.12 -10.77
CA VAL A 237 -10.39 15.12 -11.11
C VAL A 237 -10.07 15.20 -12.60
N GLU A 238 -8.92 15.78 -12.93
CA GLU A 238 -8.30 15.66 -14.25
C GLU A 238 -7.98 14.18 -14.53
N GLY A 239 -8.40 13.65 -15.66
CA GLY A 239 -8.02 12.30 -16.12
C GLY A 239 -9.12 11.25 -16.15
N TRP A 240 -10.40 11.60 -15.95
CA TRP A 240 -11.53 10.67 -16.03
C TRP A 240 -11.96 10.30 -17.47
N GLU A 241 -11.59 11.09 -18.46
CA GLU A 241 -12.06 11.00 -19.87
C GLU A 241 -10.99 10.48 -20.87
N ARG A 242 -10.29 9.40 -20.58
CA ARG A 242 -9.52 8.71 -21.62
C ARG A 242 -9.56 7.20 -21.48
#